data_833c0b82858adc25caa2040674a2cb5f
#
_entry.id   833c0b82858adc25caa2040674a2cb5f
#
_cell.length_a   1.000
_cell.length_b   1.000
_cell.length_c   1.000
_cell.angle_alpha   90.00
_cell.angle_beta   90.00
_cell.angle_gamma   90.00
#
_symmetry.space_group_name_H-M   'P 1'
#
loop_
_entity.id
_entity.type
_entity.pdbx_description
1 polymer ?
#
loop_
_entity_poly.entity_id
_entity_poly.type
_entity_poly.pdbx_seq_one_letter_code
_entity_poly.pdbx_strand_id
1 'polypeptide(L)'
;MIVLSVAILIAIFIAAVWLPVNMGLIGLAAALGLGVFVGGLSVKEVLAGFPTDLFLTLLGITYLFGIASSNGAIDWLVARAAALLGRHTGLLPALVFLVAGVLTALGAVGPAAVAVVAPIALRLARAHGFSALMMGLLVVHGAQAGSFSPISIYGGITNKVLASNGIAPDPIFLFLASAAFNAAIALLIWAFYARREAAAGITHDAPAEAPPALGREGAWTLGGLAALATGALLFKIDVGFMALLVIIALAIAVPRTQEGALKQVDWSTILLISGIVIYVGLMEKLGTLAAVSDLIGRVGSPALAVLLLCYLAGTVSAFASSTALLGVMIPLAVPLLAGSQLSVMAVISALCIANTIVDTSPFSTNGALIVGNSPEAERPAMLRKLLGYAAIIVGVGPLVAWAVFVPLFSG
;
A
#
# COMPACT_ATOMS: atom_id res chain seq x y z
N MET A 1 17.19 28.19 -2.40
CA MET A 1 15.83 27.60 -2.58
C MET A 1 15.89 26.07 -2.69
N ILE A 2 16.59 25.51 -3.67
CA ILE A 2 16.67 24.07 -3.94
C ILE A 2 17.14 23.27 -2.72
N VAL A 3 18.32 23.61 -2.17
CA VAL A 3 18.87 22.90 -0.99
C VAL A 3 17.94 23.03 0.21
N LEU A 4 17.31 24.19 0.40
CA LEU A 4 16.40 24.43 1.51
C LEU A 4 15.13 23.55 1.39
N SER A 5 14.52 23.46 0.21
CA SER A 5 13.33 22.64 0.00
C SER A 5 13.61 21.14 0.15
N VAL A 6 14.77 20.66 -0.31
CA VAL A 6 15.18 19.27 -0.05
C VAL A 6 15.46 19.03 1.43
N ALA A 7 16.16 19.94 2.11
CA ALA A 7 16.42 19.83 3.55
C ALA A 7 15.13 19.80 4.38
N ILE A 8 14.15 20.65 4.01
CA ILE A 8 12.83 20.65 4.66
C ILE A 8 12.09 19.33 4.39
N LEU A 9 12.14 18.77 3.17
CA LEU A 9 11.55 17.45 2.88
C LEU A 9 12.14 16.37 3.79
N ILE A 10 13.46 16.33 3.93
CA ILE A 10 14.13 15.40 4.84
C ILE A 10 13.68 15.65 6.29
N ALA A 11 13.60 16.90 6.71
CA ALA A 11 13.14 17.28 8.04
C ALA A 11 11.68 16.85 8.29
N ILE A 12 10.78 16.91 7.27
CA ILE A 12 9.40 16.41 7.37
C ILE A 12 9.41 14.90 7.68
N PHE A 13 10.22 14.10 6.98
CA PHE A 13 10.32 12.66 7.24
C PHE A 13 10.89 12.35 8.62
N ILE A 14 11.95 13.06 9.03
CA ILE A 14 12.53 12.92 10.38
C ILE A 14 11.50 13.30 11.44
N ALA A 15 10.84 14.44 11.29
CA ALA A 15 9.82 14.91 12.24
C ALA A 15 8.64 13.94 12.37
N ALA A 16 8.22 13.31 11.27
CA ALA A 16 7.14 12.32 11.28
C ALA A 16 7.46 11.06 12.11
N VAL A 17 8.75 10.73 12.27
CA VAL A 17 9.20 9.61 13.11
C VAL A 17 9.22 10.00 14.60
N TRP A 18 9.52 11.27 14.93
CA TRP A 18 9.76 11.71 16.30
C TRP A 18 8.55 12.40 16.93
N LEU A 19 7.68 13.01 16.11
CA LEU A 19 6.53 13.76 16.60
C LEU A 19 5.23 12.95 16.40
N PRO A 20 4.32 12.96 17.39
CA PRO A 20 3.00 12.32 17.25
C PRO A 20 2.04 13.19 16.42
N VAL A 21 2.52 13.69 15.27
CA VAL A 21 1.77 14.55 14.35
C VAL A 21 1.71 13.89 12.97
N ASN A 22 0.57 14.02 12.30
CA ASN A 22 0.43 13.50 10.95
C ASN A 22 1.42 14.20 10.00
N MET A 23 2.21 13.40 9.27
CA MET A 23 3.23 13.87 8.35
C MET A 23 2.69 14.85 7.28
N GLY A 24 1.46 14.65 6.82
CA GLY A 24 0.82 15.53 5.86
C GLY A 24 0.56 16.93 6.41
N LEU A 25 0.21 17.05 7.70
CA LEU A 25 0.07 18.35 8.35
C LEU A 25 1.42 19.07 8.46
N ILE A 26 2.49 18.34 8.76
CA ILE A 26 3.86 18.90 8.75
C ILE A 26 4.23 19.35 7.34
N GLY A 27 3.93 18.52 6.32
CA GLY A 27 4.16 18.83 4.91
C GLY A 27 3.39 20.06 4.44
N LEU A 28 2.12 20.18 4.82
CA LEU A 28 1.28 21.33 4.50
C LEU A 28 1.81 22.62 5.15
N ALA A 29 2.16 22.55 6.44
CA ALA A 29 2.73 23.70 7.17
C ALA A 29 4.07 24.13 6.54
N ALA A 30 4.91 23.16 6.19
CA ALA A 30 6.18 23.40 5.50
C ALA A 30 5.98 24.00 4.11
N ALA A 31 4.98 23.53 3.34
CA ALA A 31 4.64 24.09 2.03
C ALA A 31 4.20 25.55 2.14
N LEU A 32 3.32 25.87 3.07
CA LEU A 32 2.87 27.23 3.32
C LEU A 32 4.03 28.11 3.82
N GLY A 33 4.82 27.63 4.78
CA GLY A 33 5.98 28.36 5.30
C GLY A 33 7.00 28.68 4.22
N LEU A 34 7.44 27.66 3.47
CA LEU A 34 8.42 27.84 2.40
C LEU A 34 7.85 28.66 1.24
N GLY A 35 6.62 28.34 0.80
CA GLY A 35 6.01 28.99 -0.36
C GLY A 35 5.72 30.46 -0.11
N VAL A 36 5.12 30.81 1.03
CA VAL A 36 4.71 32.18 1.34
C VAL A 36 5.89 33.04 1.77
N PHE A 37 6.68 32.59 2.77
CA PHE A 37 7.72 33.45 3.36
C PHE A 37 9.02 33.49 2.55
N VAL A 38 9.32 32.44 1.79
CA VAL A 38 10.59 32.35 1.04
C VAL A 38 10.36 32.39 -0.46
N GLY A 39 9.28 31.71 -0.93
CA GLY A 39 8.93 31.67 -2.35
C GLY A 39 8.17 32.90 -2.86
N GLY A 40 7.66 33.76 -1.96
CA GLY A 40 6.86 34.93 -2.32
C GLY A 40 5.50 34.60 -2.95
N LEU A 41 5.02 33.37 -2.77
CA LEU A 41 3.74 32.89 -3.30
C LEU A 41 2.59 33.26 -2.35
N SER A 42 1.40 33.48 -2.90
CA SER A 42 0.19 33.57 -2.08
C SER A 42 -0.21 32.20 -1.54
N VAL A 43 -0.94 32.17 -0.42
CA VAL A 43 -1.52 30.92 0.13
C VAL A 43 -2.33 30.18 -0.93
N LYS A 44 -3.09 30.89 -1.76
CA LYS A 44 -3.89 30.31 -2.85
C LYS A 44 -3.03 29.59 -3.89
N GLU A 45 -1.89 30.17 -4.25
CA GLU A 45 -0.95 29.56 -5.21
C GLU A 45 -0.28 28.29 -4.65
N VAL A 46 0.05 28.27 -3.35
CA VAL A 46 0.56 27.06 -2.69
C VAL A 46 -0.52 25.98 -2.65
N LEU A 47 -1.75 26.33 -2.24
CA LEU A 47 -2.86 25.39 -2.13
C LEU A 47 -3.43 24.95 -3.49
N ALA A 48 -3.11 25.62 -4.59
CA ALA A 48 -3.51 25.19 -5.93
C ALA A 48 -2.95 23.81 -6.32
N GLY A 49 -1.91 23.32 -5.62
CA GLY A 49 -1.40 21.96 -5.73
C GLY A 49 -2.20 20.90 -4.94
N PHE A 50 -3.36 21.26 -4.34
CA PHE A 50 -4.16 20.29 -3.59
C PHE A 50 -4.70 19.20 -4.51
N PRO A 51 -4.46 17.92 -4.19
CA PRO A 51 -4.83 16.81 -5.06
C PRO A 51 -6.30 16.42 -4.89
N THR A 52 -7.22 17.23 -5.45
CA THR A 52 -8.68 17.06 -5.30
C THR A 52 -9.17 15.67 -5.67
N ASP A 53 -8.66 15.11 -6.78
CA ASP A 53 -9.05 13.79 -7.26
C ASP A 53 -8.58 12.67 -6.33
N LEU A 54 -7.36 12.80 -5.79
CA LEU A 54 -6.84 11.85 -4.80
C LEU A 54 -7.63 11.95 -3.50
N PHE A 55 -7.93 13.15 -3.03
CA PHE A 55 -8.75 13.36 -1.85
C PHE A 55 -10.11 12.67 -1.99
N LEU A 56 -10.81 12.88 -3.12
CA LEU A 56 -12.10 12.28 -3.39
C LEU A 56 -12.02 10.74 -3.43
N THR A 57 -11.01 10.22 -4.11
CA THR A 57 -10.80 8.78 -4.23
C THR A 57 -10.52 8.15 -2.86
N LEU A 58 -9.61 8.71 -2.07
CA LEU A 58 -9.25 8.20 -0.75
C LEU A 58 -10.43 8.29 0.21
N LEU A 59 -11.15 9.40 0.21
CA LEU A 59 -12.36 9.58 1.03
C LEU A 59 -13.40 8.51 0.70
N GLY A 60 -13.76 8.35 -0.57
CA GLY A 60 -14.78 7.40 -1.01
C GLY A 60 -14.41 5.95 -0.70
N ILE A 61 -13.19 5.55 -1.05
CA ILE A 61 -12.74 4.17 -0.82
C ILE A 61 -12.67 3.87 0.68
N THR A 62 -11.99 4.70 1.47
CA THR A 62 -11.80 4.41 2.90
C THR A 62 -13.11 4.46 3.67
N TYR A 63 -14.07 5.33 3.28
CA TYR A 63 -15.40 5.36 3.85
C TYR A 63 -16.16 4.06 3.55
N LEU A 64 -16.18 3.61 2.29
CA LEU A 64 -16.87 2.38 1.89
C LEU A 64 -16.28 1.14 2.58
N PHE A 65 -14.94 1.09 2.70
CA PHE A 65 -14.28 0.02 3.45
C PHE A 65 -14.53 0.12 4.96
N GLY A 66 -14.68 1.32 5.51
CA GLY A 66 -15.14 1.53 6.88
C GLY A 66 -16.51 0.91 7.13
N ILE A 67 -17.47 1.10 6.21
CA ILE A 67 -18.77 0.44 6.25
C ILE A 67 -18.61 -1.09 6.21
N ALA A 68 -17.81 -1.61 5.28
CA ALA A 68 -17.62 -3.05 5.10
C ALA A 68 -16.97 -3.72 6.32
N SER A 69 -16.04 -3.02 6.98
CA SER A 69 -15.40 -3.50 8.19
C SER A 69 -16.34 -3.49 9.39
N SER A 70 -17.15 -2.43 9.56
CA SER A 70 -18.01 -2.26 10.73
C SER A 70 -19.22 -3.19 10.74
N ASN A 71 -19.71 -3.62 9.58
CA ASN A 71 -20.90 -4.49 9.48
C ASN A 71 -20.60 -5.98 9.29
N GLY A 72 -19.32 -6.39 9.42
CA GLY A 72 -18.89 -7.78 9.34
C GLY A 72 -18.85 -8.38 7.92
N ALA A 73 -19.03 -7.58 6.87
CA ALA A 73 -18.96 -8.05 5.47
C ALA A 73 -17.57 -8.65 5.15
N ILE A 74 -16.50 -8.02 5.64
CA ILE A 74 -15.13 -8.48 5.42
C ILE A 74 -14.86 -9.77 6.22
N ASP A 75 -15.28 -9.81 7.50
CA ASP A 75 -15.11 -11.02 8.34
C ASP A 75 -15.82 -12.22 7.73
N TRP A 76 -17.04 -12.01 7.22
CA TRP A 76 -17.80 -13.05 6.51
C TRP A 76 -17.05 -13.53 5.25
N LEU A 77 -16.51 -12.61 4.45
CA LEU A 77 -15.77 -12.95 3.23
C LEU A 77 -14.55 -13.83 3.55
N VAL A 78 -13.79 -13.49 4.59
CA VAL A 78 -12.62 -14.24 5.04
C VAL A 78 -13.03 -15.62 5.55
N ALA A 79 -14.03 -15.69 6.41
CA ALA A 79 -14.53 -16.94 6.97
C ALA A 79 -15.11 -17.86 5.88
N ARG A 80 -15.84 -17.29 4.91
CA ARG A 80 -16.41 -18.04 3.78
C ARG A 80 -15.31 -18.59 2.87
N ALA A 81 -14.27 -17.80 2.60
CA ALA A 81 -13.12 -18.25 1.82
C ALA A 81 -12.39 -19.40 2.53
N ALA A 82 -12.20 -19.33 3.84
CA ALA A 82 -11.60 -20.41 4.62
C ALA A 82 -12.46 -21.70 4.59
N ALA A 83 -13.77 -21.57 4.70
CA ALA A 83 -14.70 -22.72 4.65
C ALA A 83 -14.72 -23.43 3.28
N LEU A 84 -14.44 -22.71 2.18
CA LEU A 84 -14.36 -23.31 0.84
C LEU A 84 -13.22 -24.30 0.67
N LEU A 85 -12.16 -24.20 1.45
CA LEU A 85 -11.03 -25.15 1.42
C LEU A 85 -11.39 -26.52 2.00
N GLY A 86 -12.39 -26.58 2.89
CA GLY A 86 -12.82 -27.82 3.50
C GLY A 86 -11.66 -28.59 4.15
N ARG A 87 -11.34 -29.76 3.60
CA ARG A 87 -10.23 -30.63 4.09
C ARG A 87 -8.85 -30.25 3.53
N HIS A 88 -8.75 -29.33 2.56
CA HIS A 88 -7.48 -28.97 1.94
C HIS A 88 -6.74 -27.91 2.77
N THR A 89 -6.52 -28.21 4.04
CA THR A 89 -5.90 -27.29 5.01
C THR A 89 -4.50 -26.86 4.62
N GLY A 90 -3.76 -27.68 3.86
CA GLY A 90 -2.47 -27.31 3.29
C GLY A 90 -2.48 -26.06 2.39
N LEU A 91 -3.66 -25.66 1.87
CA LEU A 91 -3.83 -24.45 1.05
C LEU A 91 -4.15 -23.18 1.87
N LEU A 92 -4.28 -23.29 3.20
CA LEU A 92 -4.52 -22.13 4.07
C LEU A 92 -3.49 -20.98 3.90
N PRO A 93 -2.18 -21.26 3.71
CA PRO A 93 -1.21 -20.21 3.41
C PRO A 93 -1.53 -19.45 2.13
N ALA A 94 -1.92 -20.12 1.05
CA ALA A 94 -2.34 -19.48 -0.19
C ALA A 94 -3.63 -18.69 -0.01
N LEU A 95 -4.57 -19.22 0.77
CA LEU A 95 -5.84 -18.54 1.05
C LEU A 95 -5.64 -17.19 1.74
N VAL A 96 -4.85 -17.14 2.82
CA VAL A 96 -4.64 -15.87 3.57
C VAL A 96 -3.94 -14.83 2.71
N PHE A 97 -3.01 -15.24 1.83
CA PHE A 97 -2.40 -14.39 0.82
C PHE A 97 -3.46 -13.84 -0.15
N LEU A 98 -4.28 -14.71 -0.73
CA LEU A 98 -5.31 -14.31 -1.71
C LEU A 98 -6.37 -13.41 -1.09
N VAL A 99 -6.84 -13.73 0.12
CA VAL A 99 -7.86 -12.92 0.79
C VAL A 99 -7.32 -11.51 1.09
N ALA A 100 -6.13 -11.40 1.65
CA ALA A 100 -5.51 -10.10 1.89
C ALA A 100 -5.31 -9.32 0.57
N GLY A 101 -4.89 -10.00 -0.50
CA GLY A 101 -4.72 -9.43 -1.84
C GLY A 101 -6.03 -8.95 -2.46
N VAL A 102 -7.10 -9.73 -2.35
CA VAL A 102 -8.43 -9.34 -2.86
C VAL A 102 -8.96 -8.13 -2.09
N LEU A 103 -8.84 -8.09 -0.77
CA LEU A 103 -9.30 -6.95 0.03
C LEU A 103 -8.60 -5.65 -0.40
N THR A 104 -7.28 -5.67 -0.55
CA THR A 104 -6.54 -4.48 -0.99
C THR A 104 -6.78 -4.16 -2.45
N ALA A 105 -6.94 -5.16 -3.32
CA ALA A 105 -7.27 -4.97 -4.72
C ALA A 105 -8.66 -4.33 -4.91
N LEU A 106 -9.59 -4.58 -4.00
CA LEU A 106 -10.91 -3.94 -3.97
C LEU A 106 -10.89 -2.53 -3.35
N GLY A 107 -9.77 -2.12 -2.73
CA GLY A 107 -9.58 -0.77 -2.21
C GLY A 107 -9.33 -0.67 -0.69
N ALA A 108 -9.23 -1.80 0.04
CA ALA A 108 -8.79 -1.71 1.44
C ALA A 108 -7.40 -1.09 1.53
N VAL A 109 -7.18 -0.23 2.52
CA VAL A 109 -5.83 0.18 2.90
C VAL A 109 -5.06 -1.05 3.38
N GLY A 110 -3.80 -1.21 2.98
CA GLY A 110 -2.97 -2.35 3.38
C GLY A 110 -3.07 -2.70 4.88
N PRO A 111 -2.84 -1.75 5.79
CA PRO A 111 -2.99 -1.98 7.23
C PRO A 111 -4.38 -2.46 7.66
N ALA A 112 -5.47 -1.98 7.04
CA ALA A 112 -6.82 -2.45 7.36
C ALA A 112 -7.02 -3.91 6.95
N ALA A 113 -6.57 -4.31 5.76
CA ALA A 113 -6.62 -5.70 5.32
C ALA A 113 -5.79 -6.61 6.25
N VAL A 114 -4.57 -6.18 6.61
CA VAL A 114 -3.71 -6.92 7.55
C VAL A 114 -4.35 -7.02 8.93
N ALA A 115 -4.95 -5.95 9.45
CA ALA A 115 -5.60 -5.93 10.77
C ALA A 115 -6.73 -6.96 10.88
N VAL A 116 -7.48 -7.19 9.80
CA VAL A 116 -8.57 -8.18 9.75
C VAL A 116 -8.05 -9.60 9.51
N VAL A 117 -7.14 -9.77 8.54
CA VAL A 117 -6.70 -11.12 8.12
C VAL A 117 -5.66 -11.71 9.06
N ALA A 118 -4.76 -10.90 9.65
CA ALA A 118 -3.68 -11.40 10.51
C ALA A 118 -4.16 -12.16 11.76
N PRO A 119 -5.14 -11.68 12.55
CA PRO A 119 -5.64 -12.44 13.70
C PRO A 119 -6.15 -13.83 13.30
N ILE A 120 -6.84 -13.91 12.15
CA ILE A 120 -7.39 -15.17 11.61
C ILE A 120 -6.24 -16.05 11.14
N ALA A 121 -5.30 -15.51 10.37
CA ALA A 121 -4.14 -16.24 9.88
C ALA A 121 -3.29 -16.81 11.01
N LEU A 122 -3.05 -16.04 12.08
CA LEU A 122 -2.28 -16.48 13.24
C LEU A 122 -3.04 -17.51 14.09
N ARG A 123 -4.37 -17.46 14.16
CA ARG A 123 -5.19 -18.54 14.77
C ARG A 123 -5.11 -19.81 13.96
N LEU A 124 -5.29 -19.73 12.63
CA LEU A 124 -5.16 -20.86 11.72
C LEU A 124 -3.75 -21.47 11.78
N ALA A 125 -2.71 -20.64 11.88
CA ALA A 125 -1.35 -21.11 12.06
C ALA A 125 -1.22 -22.05 13.27
N ARG A 126 -1.74 -21.61 14.43
CA ARG A 126 -1.70 -22.42 15.66
C ARG A 126 -2.57 -23.68 15.59
N ALA A 127 -3.78 -23.54 15.06
CA ALA A 127 -4.73 -24.65 14.96
C ALA A 127 -4.20 -25.78 14.05
N HIS A 128 -3.50 -25.43 12.98
CA HIS A 128 -3.05 -26.38 11.97
C HIS A 128 -1.52 -26.60 11.96
N GLY A 129 -0.78 -26.09 12.95
CA GLY A 129 0.67 -26.32 13.07
C GLY A 129 1.53 -25.55 12.07
N PHE A 130 1.01 -24.53 11.37
CA PHE A 130 1.81 -23.70 10.49
C PHE A 130 2.69 -22.71 11.25
N SER A 131 3.80 -22.29 10.63
CA SER A 131 4.62 -21.22 11.16
C SER A 131 3.82 -19.91 11.23
N ALA A 132 3.69 -19.33 12.42
CA ALA A 132 3.03 -18.04 12.62
C ALA A 132 3.70 -16.91 11.81
N LEU A 133 5.05 -16.93 11.72
CA LEU A 133 5.79 -15.96 10.90
C LEU A 133 5.45 -16.09 9.42
N MET A 134 5.45 -17.32 8.89
CA MET A 134 5.06 -17.57 7.50
C MET A 134 3.67 -17.02 7.22
N MET A 135 2.69 -17.39 8.02
CA MET A 135 1.31 -16.93 7.83
C MET A 135 1.17 -15.41 7.89
N GLY A 136 1.86 -14.77 8.85
CA GLY A 136 1.89 -13.31 8.94
C GLY A 136 2.53 -12.65 7.71
N LEU A 137 3.66 -13.16 7.24
CA LEU A 137 4.32 -12.65 6.02
C LEU A 137 3.44 -12.82 4.79
N LEU A 138 2.75 -13.96 4.65
CA LEU A 138 1.83 -14.20 3.53
C LEU A 138 0.65 -13.23 3.53
N VAL A 139 0.13 -12.87 4.71
CA VAL A 139 -0.91 -11.82 4.82
C VAL A 139 -0.38 -10.48 4.32
N VAL A 140 0.82 -10.06 4.74
CA VAL A 140 1.39 -8.77 4.32
C VAL A 140 1.72 -8.77 2.82
N HIS A 141 2.38 -9.80 2.30
CA HIS A 141 2.64 -9.90 0.86
C HIS A 141 1.36 -10.01 0.03
N GLY A 142 0.32 -10.67 0.55
CA GLY A 142 -1.00 -10.67 -0.06
C GLY A 142 -1.57 -9.26 -0.16
N ALA A 143 -1.57 -8.52 0.95
CA ALA A 143 -2.03 -7.14 0.96
C ALA A 143 -1.25 -6.25 -0.02
N GLN A 144 0.06 -6.44 -0.15
CA GLN A 144 0.89 -5.70 -1.12
C GLN A 144 0.59 -6.12 -2.57
N ALA A 145 0.34 -7.40 -2.82
CA ALA A 145 -0.01 -7.91 -4.15
C ALA A 145 -1.24 -7.22 -4.74
N GLY A 146 -2.26 -6.93 -3.90
CA GLY A 146 -3.47 -6.25 -4.31
C GLY A 146 -3.37 -4.72 -4.34
N SER A 147 -2.40 -4.13 -3.65
CA SER A 147 -2.36 -2.69 -3.33
C SER A 147 -2.23 -1.77 -4.54
N PHE A 148 -1.78 -2.27 -5.69
CA PHE A 148 -1.66 -1.49 -6.94
C PHE A 148 -2.73 -1.79 -7.96
N SER A 149 -3.85 -2.42 -7.59
CA SER A 149 -4.98 -2.58 -8.50
C SER A 149 -5.50 -1.21 -8.97
N PRO A 150 -6.17 -1.13 -10.14
CA PRO A 150 -6.69 0.14 -10.65
C PRO A 150 -7.65 0.88 -9.71
N ILE A 151 -8.31 0.14 -8.81
CA ILE A 151 -9.28 0.68 -7.84
C ILE A 151 -8.74 0.74 -6.41
N SER A 152 -7.49 0.34 -6.20
CA SER A 152 -6.83 0.38 -4.89
C SER A 152 -6.25 1.76 -4.59
N ILE A 153 -5.88 1.98 -3.33
CA ILE A 153 -5.33 3.26 -2.87
C ILE A 153 -3.97 3.53 -3.49
N TYR A 154 -3.03 2.59 -3.45
CA TYR A 154 -1.69 2.79 -4.03
C TYR A 154 -1.75 2.88 -5.56
N GLY A 155 -2.59 2.05 -6.20
CA GLY A 155 -2.85 2.16 -7.63
C GLY A 155 -3.45 3.51 -8.00
N GLY A 156 -4.44 3.99 -7.26
CA GLY A 156 -5.05 5.31 -7.45
C GLY A 156 -4.04 6.45 -7.32
N ILE A 157 -3.24 6.45 -6.24
CA ILE A 157 -2.18 7.46 -6.02
C ILE A 157 -1.18 7.43 -7.18
N THR A 158 -0.60 6.27 -7.47
CA THR A 158 0.43 6.13 -8.50
C THR A 158 -0.07 6.58 -9.87
N ASN A 159 -1.23 6.08 -10.30
CA ASN A 159 -1.80 6.41 -11.60
C ASN A 159 -2.16 7.91 -11.72
N LYS A 160 -2.71 8.51 -10.68
CA LYS A 160 -3.06 9.95 -10.70
C LYS A 160 -1.80 10.83 -10.64
N VAL A 161 -0.77 10.46 -9.88
CA VAL A 161 0.50 11.18 -9.87
C VAL A 161 1.21 11.07 -11.21
N LEU A 162 1.19 9.92 -11.88
CA LEU A 162 1.71 9.77 -13.25
C LEU A 162 0.96 10.69 -14.23
N ALA A 163 -0.37 10.63 -14.21
CA ALA A 163 -1.20 11.45 -15.10
C ALA A 163 -0.97 12.96 -14.89
N SER A 164 -0.83 13.42 -13.63
CA SER A 164 -0.54 14.83 -13.32
C SER A 164 0.84 15.28 -13.81
N ASN A 165 1.78 14.36 -13.99
CA ASN A 165 3.10 14.60 -14.58
C ASN A 165 3.16 14.34 -16.09
N GLY A 166 2.01 14.26 -16.78
CA GLY A 166 1.93 14.07 -18.23
C GLY A 166 2.29 12.68 -18.72
N ILE A 167 2.36 11.68 -17.84
CA ILE A 167 2.66 10.29 -18.19
C ILE A 167 1.36 9.48 -18.22
N ALA A 168 1.11 8.80 -19.35
CA ALA A 168 -0.01 7.87 -19.46
C ALA A 168 0.23 6.66 -18.55
N PRO A 169 -0.62 6.43 -17.51
CA PRO A 169 -0.47 5.27 -16.65
C PRO A 169 -0.92 3.99 -17.35
N ASP A 170 -0.30 2.86 -16.98
CA ASP A 170 -0.80 1.52 -17.27
C ASP A 170 -1.17 0.82 -15.95
N PRO A 171 -2.41 1.00 -15.47
CA PRO A 171 -2.83 0.45 -14.18
C PRO A 171 -2.82 -1.07 -14.13
N ILE A 172 -3.02 -1.73 -15.26
CA ILE A 172 -3.03 -3.20 -15.32
C ILE A 172 -1.60 -3.75 -15.24
N PHE A 173 -0.66 -3.16 -15.97
CA PHE A 173 0.74 -3.55 -15.90
C PHE A 173 1.27 -3.39 -14.47
N LEU A 174 1.04 -2.26 -13.83
CA LEU A 174 1.48 -1.98 -12.46
C LEU A 174 0.89 -2.99 -11.46
N PHE A 175 -0.41 -3.28 -11.58
CA PHE A 175 -1.07 -4.25 -10.74
C PHE A 175 -0.49 -5.65 -10.92
N LEU A 176 -0.37 -6.13 -12.15
CA LEU A 176 0.16 -7.46 -12.43
C LEU A 176 1.63 -7.59 -12.03
N ALA A 177 2.44 -6.54 -12.23
CA ALA A 177 3.83 -6.49 -11.78
C ALA A 177 3.95 -6.67 -10.27
N SER A 178 3.18 -5.90 -9.48
CA SER A 178 3.16 -6.01 -8.02
C SER A 178 2.60 -7.36 -7.56
N ALA A 179 1.50 -7.81 -8.15
CA ALA A 179 0.87 -9.09 -7.81
C ALA A 179 1.82 -10.27 -8.06
N ALA A 180 2.45 -10.32 -9.24
CA ALA A 180 3.39 -11.38 -9.60
C ALA A 180 4.64 -11.38 -8.71
N PHE A 181 5.19 -10.19 -8.43
CA PHE A 181 6.37 -10.06 -7.59
C PHE A 181 6.11 -10.53 -6.14
N ASN A 182 5.01 -10.07 -5.54
CA ASN A 182 4.63 -10.49 -4.18
C ASN A 182 4.21 -11.96 -4.13
N ALA A 183 3.54 -12.48 -5.17
CA ALA A 183 3.22 -13.91 -5.27
C ALA A 183 4.48 -14.78 -5.37
N ALA A 184 5.48 -14.36 -6.14
CA ALA A 184 6.76 -15.08 -6.21
C ALA A 184 7.45 -15.14 -4.84
N ILE A 185 7.51 -14.04 -4.10
CA ILE A 185 8.06 -14.02 -2.74
C ILE A 185 7.24 -14.90 -1.79
N ALA A 186 5.91 -14.78 -1.86
CA ALA A 186 5.00 -15.60 -1.05
C ALA A 186 5.22 -17.11 -1.29
N LEU A 187 5.37 -17.50 -2.55
CA LEU A 187 5.67 -18.89 -2.94
C LEU A 187 7.04 -19.34 -2.40
N LEU A 188 8.06 -18.50 -2.46
CA LEU A 188 9.38 -18.79 -1.89
C LEU A 188 9.32 -19.00 -0.38
N ILE A 189 8.61 -18.10 0.33
CA ILE A 189 8.38 -18.20 1.78
C ILE A 189 7.65 -19.51 2.09
N TRP A 190 6.54 -19.75 1.41
CA TRP A 190 5.74 -20.95 1.63
C TRP A 190 6.53 -22.23 1.35
N ALA A 191 7.23 -22.30 0.22
CA ALA A 191 8.07 -23.47 -0.11
C ALA A 191 9.19 -23.72 0.91
N PHE A 192 9.80 -22.66 1.45
CA PHE A 192 10.82 -22.76 2.48
C PHE A 192 10.26 -23.35 3.78
N TYR A 193 9.12 -22.86 4.24
CA TYR A 193 8.49 -23.33 5.47
C TYR A 193 7.86 -24.70 5.30
N ALA A 194 7.17 -24.99 4.17
CA ALA A 194 6.59 -26.30 3.90
C ALA A 194 7.63 -27.43 3.92
N ARG A 195 8.84 -27.19 3.39
CA ARG A 195 9.94 -28.16 3.48
C ARG A 195 10.38 -28.42 4.93
N ARG A 196 10.42 -27.37 5.76
CA ARG A 196 10.80 -27.49 7.18
C ARG A 196 9.73 -28.18 7.99
N GLU A 197 8.47 -27.90 7.74
CA GLU A 197 7.31 -28.50 8.41
C GLU A 197 7.19 -29.98 8.04
N ALA A 198 7.36 -30.33 6.76
CA ALA A 198 7.41 -31.73 6.31
C ALA A 198 8.56 -32.50 6.94
N ALA A 199 9.76 -31.90 7.03
CA ALA A 199 10.92 -32.52 7.69
C ALA A 199 10.71 -32.72 9.19
N ALA A 200 9.86 -31.88 9.83
CA ALA A 200 9.48 -32.03 11.23
C ALA A 200 8.28 -32.96 11.47
N GLY A 201 7.71 -33.57 10.41
CA GLY A 201 6.56 -34.48 10.50
C GLY A 201 5.24 -33.78 10.92
N ILE A 202 5.12 -32.49 10.69
CA ILE A 202 3.92 -31.73 11.07
C ILE A 202 2.81 -32.03 10.07
N THR A 203 1.63 -32.46 10.58
CA THR A 203 0.38 -32.64 9.80
C THR A 203 -0.56 -31.48 10.08
N HIS A 204 -1.32 -31.09 9.06
CA HIS A 204 -2.16 -29.90 9.10
C HIS A 204 -3.66 -30.23 9.17
N ASP A 205 -4.03 -31.22 9.99
CA ASP A 205 -5.41 -31.71 10.07
C ASP A 205 -6.18 -31.08 11.25
N ALA A 206 -7.07 -30.13 10.96
CA ALA A 206 -8.07 -29.65 11.90
C ALA A 206 -9.39 -29.36 11.19
N PRO A 207 -10.56 -29.51 11.85
CA PRO A 207 -11.86 -29.18 11.25
C PRO A 207 -11.96 -27.67 10.95
N ALA A 208 -12.57 -27.33 9.81
CA ALA A 208 -12.90 -25.95 9.49
C ALA A 208 -14.09 -25.48 10.33
N GLU A 209 -14.01 -24.28 10.91
CA GLU A 209 -15.13 -23.64 11.58
C GLU A 209 -16.18 -23.21 10.55
N ALA A 210 -17.46 -23.31 10.90
CA ALA A 210 -18.55 -22.83 10.06
C ALA A 210 -18.51 -21.30 9.97
N PRO A 211 -18.65 -20.72 8.75
CA PRO A 211 -18.66 -19.26 8.60
C PRO A 211 -19.89 -18.65 9.28
N PRO A 212 -19.78 -17.43 9.84
CA PRO A 212 -20.92 -16.70 10.38
C PRO A 212 -21.96 -16.45 9.30
N ALA A 213 -23.22 -16.20 9.70
CA ALA A 213 -24.28 -15.81 8.76
C ALA A 213 -24.01 -14.39 8.25
N LEU A 214 -24.16 -14.18 6.94
CA LEU A 214 -24.07 -12.83 6.36
C LEU A 214 -25.35 -12.05 6.67
N GLY A 215 -25.20 -10.95 7.43
CA GLY A 215 -26.30 -10.04 7.68
C GLY A 215 -26.75 -9.28 6.41
N ARG A 216 -27.97 -8.72 6.45
CA ARG A 216 -28.52 -7.94 5.33
C ARG A 216 -27.60 -6.76 4.95
N GLU A 217 -27.08 -6.05 5.94
CA GLU A 217 -26.15 -4.91 5.75
C GLU A 217 -24.86 -5.34 5.06
N GLY A 218 -24.27 -6.46 5.51
CA GLY A 218 -23.09 -7.04 4.87
C GLY A 218 -23.33 -7.45 3.42
N ALA A 219 -24.48 -8.06 3.11
CA ALA A 219 -24.83 -8.45 1.75
C ALA A 219 -24.97 -7.24 0.81
N TRP A 220 -25.64 -6.17 1.25
CA TRP A 220 -25.72 -4.92 0.49
C TRP A 220 -24.33 -4.28 0.28
N THR A 221 -23.49 -4.30 1.30
CA THR A 221 -22.14 -3.76 1.22
C THR A 221 -21.26 -4.54 0.26
N LEU A 222 -21.31 -5.88 0.28
CA LEU A 222 -20.60 -6.70 -0.72
C LEU A 222 -21.10 -6.44 -2.15
N GLY A 223 -22.42 -6.26 -2.32
CA GLY A 223 -23.00 -5.81 -3.58
C GLY A 223 -22.49 -4.44 -4.01
N GLY A 224 -22.34 -3.50 -3.09
CA GLY A 224 -21.76 -2.18 -3.31
C GLY A 224 -20.29 -2.24 -3.73
N LEU A 225 -19.48 -3.08 -3.08
CA LEU A 225 -18.07 -3.30 -3.47
C LEU A 225 -17.97 -3.92 -4.87
N ALA A 226 -18.84 -4.87 -5.21
CA ALA A 226 -18.92 -5.43 -6.54
C ALA A 226 -19.34 -4.38 -7.59
N ALA A 227 -20.30 -3.50 -7.25
CA ALA A 227 -20.71 -2.39 -8.11
C ALA A 227 -19.58 -1.38 -8.31
N LEU A 228 -18.82 -1.03 -7.26
CA LEU A 228 -17.62 -0.19 -7.37
C LEU A 228 -16.62 -0.79 -8.35
N ALA A 229 -16.26 -2.08 -8.16
CA ALA A 229 -15.30 -2.75 -9.02
C ALA A 229 -15.80 -2.80 -10.48
N THR A 230 -17.06 -3.15 -10.70
CA THR A 230 -17.67 -3.20 -12.04
C THR A 230 -17.70 -1.82 -12.68
N GLY A 231 -18.14 -0.80 -11.95
CA GLY A 231 -18.22 0.59 -12.44
C GLY A 231 -16.86 1.15 -12.83
N ALA A 232 -15.85 0.92 -11.99
CA ALA A 232 -14.50 1.43 -12.25
C ALA A 232 -13.78 0.65 -13.37
N LEU A 233 -13.86 -0.70 -13.39
CA LEU A 233 -13.08 -1.52 -14.32
C LEU A 233 -13.74 -1.66 -15.70
N LEU A 234 -15.07 -1.87 -15.75
CA LEU A 234 -15.79 -2.10 -17.01
C LEU A 234 -16.29 -0.80 -17.63
N PHE A 235 -16.85 0.09 -16.81
CA PHE A 235 -17.42 1.35 -17.28
C PHE A 235 -16.45 2.53 -17.21
N LYS A 236 -15.23 2.32 -16.65
CA LYS A 236 -14.18 3.36 -16.51
C LYS A 236 -14.66 4.62 -15.76
N ILE A 237 -15.62 4.45 -14.85
CA ILE A 237 -16.10 5.55 -13.98
C ILE A 237 -14.99 5.86 -12.98
N ASP A 238 -14.78 7.15 -12.67
CA ASP A 238 -13.81 7.53 -11.63
C ASP A 238 -14.12 6.82 -10.31
N VAL A 239 -13.08 6.25 -9.70
CA VAL A 239 -13.20 5.39 -8.52
C VAL A 239 -13.79 6.15 -7.32
N GLY A 240 -13.34 7.40 -7.10
CA GLY A 240 -13.86 8.24 -6.03
C GLY A 240 -15.32 8.58 -6.21
N PHE A 241 -15.71 8.95 -7.43
CA PHE A 241 -17.10 9.24 -7.76
C PHE A 241 -17.98 7.99 -7.62
N MET A 242 -17.54 6.84 -8.15
CA MET A 242 -18.27 5.58 -8.01
C MET A 242 -18.43 5.15 -6.55
N ALA A 243 -17.39 5.31 -5.74
CA ALA A 243 -17.46 5.01 -4.31
C ALA A 243 -18.51 5.87 -3.61
N LEU A 244 -18.60 7.18 -3.91
CA LEU A 244 -19.63 8.05 -3.35
C LEU A 244 -21.04 7.63 -3.78
N LEU A 245 -21.24 7.24 -5.04
CA LEU A 245 -22.55 6.73 -5.50
C LEU A 245 -22.95 5.48 -4.73
N VAL A 246 -22.04 4.55 -4.52
CA VAL A 246 -22.27 3.33 -3.74
C VAL A 246 -22.60 3.67 -2.28
N ILE A 247 -21.86 4.58 -1.65
CA ILE A 247 -22.13 5.01 -0.27
C ILE A 247 -23.52 5.61 -0.15
N ILE A 248 -23.93 6.46 -1.08
CA ILE A 248 -25.29 7.06 -1.09
C ILE A 248 -26.35 5.98 -1.30
N ALA A 249 -26.13 5.05 -2.23
CA ALA A 249 -27.05 3.94 -2.45
C ALA A 249 -27.22 3.06 -1.18
N LEU A 250 -26.11 2.77 -0.47
CA LEU A 250 -26.13 2.07 0.82
C LEU A 250 -26.85 2.88 1.90
N ALA A 251 -26.68 4.19 1.95
CA ALA A 251 -27.36 5.06 2.90
C ALA A 251 -28.89 5.05 2.69
N ILE A 252 -29.34 4.94 1.46
CA ILE A 252 -30.78 4.84 1.11
C ILE A 252 -31.31 3.43 1.41
N ALA A 253 -30.62 2.38 0.99
CA ALA A 253 -31.10 1.00 1.07
C ALA A 253 -31.00 0.40 2.49
N VAL A 254 -29.95 0.74 3.22
CA VAL A 254 -29.59 0.22 4.55
C VAL A 254 -28.95 1.32 5.41
N PRO A 255 -29.74 2.30 5.91
CA PRO A 255 -29.22 3.51 6.58
C PRO A 255 -28.29 3.23 7.77
N ARG A 256 -28.51 2.12 8.48
CA ARG A 256 -27.67 1.72 9.62
C ARG A 256 -26.21 1.50 9.26
N THR A 257 -25.89 1.21 8.00
CA THR A 257 -24.49 1.08 7.53
C THR A 257 -23.70 2.37 7.70
N GLN A 258 -24.38 3.52 7.83
CA GLN A 258 -23.72 4.82 8.02
C GLN A 258 -23.34 5.11 9.47
N GLU A 259 -23.88 4.34 10.43
CA GLU A 259 -23.61 4.55 11.85
C GLU A 259 -22.13 4.32 12.18
N GLY A 260 -21.43 5.40 12.53
CA GLY A 260 -20.00 5.35 12.84
C GLY A 260 -19.06 5.22 11.63
N ALA A 261 -19.56 5.06 10.40
CA ALA A 261 -18.73 4.86 9.20
C ALA A 261 -17.76 6.03 8.94
N LEU A 262 -18.16 7.27 9.20
CA LEU A 262 -17.30 8.45 9.07
C LEU A 262 -16.08 8.40 10.01
N LYS A 263 -16.19 7.74 11.16
CA LYS A 263 -15.07 7.54 12.11
C LYS A 263 -14.08 6.50 11.61
N GLN A 264 -14.49 5.64 10.69
CA GLN A 264 -13.66 4.60 10.08
C GLN A 264 -12.89 5.11 8.84
N VAL A 265 -13.22 6.32 8.37
CA VAL A 265 -12.47 6.95 7.28
C VAL A 265 -11.01 7.12 7.70
N ASP A 266 -10.09 6.73 6.82
CA ASP A 266 -8.65 6.87 7.06
C ASP A 266 -8.19 8.32 6.82
N TRP A 267 -8.62 9.20 7.73
CA TRP A 267 -8.22 10.61 7.72
C TRP A 267 -6.70 10.78 7.78
N SER A 268 -6.00 9.84 8.41
CA SER A 268 -4.54 9.90 8.49
C SER A 268 -3.90 9.81 7.12
N THR A 269 -4.31 8.84 6.31
CA THR A 269 -3.83 8.68 4.93
C THR A 269 -4.27 9.85 4.03
N ILE A 270 -5.50 10.32 4.17
CA ILE A 270 -6.02 11.45 3.38
C ILE A 270 -5.20 12.71 3.64
N LEU A 271 -4.99 13.08 4.90
CA LEU A 271 -4.21 14.26 5.28
C LEU A 271 -2.74 14.12 4.86
N LEU A 272 -2.17 12.93 5.06
CA LEU A 272 -0.80 12.62 4.70
C LEU A 272 -0.54 12.86 3.21
N ILE A 273 -1.36 12.26 2.34
CA ILE A 273 -1.19 12.40 0.88
C ILE A 273 -1.45 13.84 0.45
N SER A 274 -2.52 14.47 0.95
CA SER A 274 -2.85 15.85 0.60
C SER A 274 -1.70 16.82 0.91
N GLY A 275 -1.13 16.71 2.12
CA GLY A 275 -0.05 17.60 2.54
C GLY A 275 1.27 17.36 1.80
N ILE A 276 1.65 16.10 1.60
CA ILE A 276 2.89 15.75 0.88
C ILE A 276 2.80 16.14 -0.60
N VAL A 277 1.67 15.89 -1.27
CA VAL A 277 1.51 16.26 -2.69
C VAL A 277 1.56 17.78 -2.88
N ILE A 278 0.96 18.57 -1.97
CA ILE A 278 1.09 20.03 -2.00
C ILE A 278 2.58 20.44 -1.86
N TYR A 279 3.33 19.83 -0.94
CA TYR A 279 4.74 20.15 -0.73
C TYR A 279 5.59 19.82 -1.96
N VAL A 280 5.37 18.64 -2.57
CA VAL A 280 6.07 18.22 -3.80
C VAL A 280 5.71 19.13 -4.98
N GLY A 281 4.44 19.51 -5.13
CA GLY A 281 4.01 20.47 -6.13
C GLY A 281 4.64 21.88 -5.94
N LEU A 282 4.89 22.27 -4.68
CA LEU A 282 5.67 23.49 -4.40
C LEU A 282 7.14 23.30 -4.84
N MET A 283 7.77 22.17 -4.53
CA MET A 283 9.15 21.87 -4.96
C MET A 283 9.30 21.92 -6.48
N GLU A 284 8.28 21.47 -7.22
CA GLU A 284 8.23 21.54 -8.67
C GLU A 284 8.19 23.02 -9.13
N LYS A 285 7.29 23.84 -8.58
CA LYS A 285 7.20 25.28 -8.88
C LYS A 285 8.49 26.03 -8.57
N LEU A 286 9.23 25.63 -7.55
CA LEU A 286 10.52 26.22 -7.16
C LEU A 286 11.70 25.69 -8.00
N GLY A 287 11.48 24.83 -8.99
CA GLY A 287 12.51 24.22 -9.83
C GLY A 287 13.39 23.18 -9.14
N THR A 288 13.00 22.75 -7.93
CA THR A 288 13.79 21.79 -7.14
C THR A 288 13.85 20.43 -7.80
N LEU A 289 12.74 19.95 -8.37
CA LEU A 289 12.70 18.63 -9.02
C LEU A 289 13.63 18.59 -10.24
N ALA A 290 13.66 19.65 -11.06
CA ALA A 290 14.57 19.75 -12.20
C ALA A 290 16.04 19.72 -11.77
N ALA A 291 16.40 20.45 -10.72
CA ALA A 291 17.78 20.50 -10.22
C ALA A 291 18.22 19.16 -9.59
N VAL A 292 17.32 18.46 -8.91
CA VAL A 292 17.59 17.11 -8.39
C VAL A 292 17.79 16.13 -9.55
N SER A 293 16.97 16.24 -10.60
CA SER A 293 17.13 15.46 -11.83
C SER A 293 18.48 15.67 -12.49
N ASP A 294 18.92 16.93 -12.64
CA ASP A 294 20.23 17.24 -13.21
C ASP A 294 21.39 16.65 -12.37
N LEU A 295 21.24 16.67 -11.05
CA LEU A 295 22.21 16.05 -10.14
C LEU A 295 22.28 14.54 -10.31
N ILE A 296 21.14 13.88 -10.40
CA ILE A 296 21.05 12.43 -10.61
C ILE A 296 21.53 12.06 -12.02
N GLY A 297 21.23 12.87 -13.03
CA GLY A 297 21.74 12.71 -14.40
C GLY A 297 23.28 12.67 -14.50
N ARG A 298 23.99 13.28 -13.54
CA ARG A 298 25.45 13.22 -13.44
C ARG A 298 25.99 11.86 -12.98
N VAL A 299 25.14 10.96 -12.49
CA VAL A 299 25.52 9.58 -12.12
C VAL A 299 25.93 8.76 -13.35
N GLY A 300 25.71 9.27 -14.57
CA GLY A 300 26.21 8.69 -15.82
C GLY A 300 25.44 7.46 -16.32
N SER A 301 24.56 6.85 -15.50
CA SER A 301 23.70 5.73 -15.90
C SER A 301 22.29 5.90 -15.34
N PRO A 302 21.27 6.11 -16.18
CA PRO A 302 19.89 6.18 -15.74
C PRO A 302 19.43 4.95 -14.94
N ALA A 303 19.87 3.75 -15.35
CA ALA A 303 19.55 2.51 -14.65
C ALA A 303 20.12 2.48 -13.23
N LEU A 304 21.37 2.96 -13.02
CA LEU A 304 21.96 3.08 -11.69
C LEU A 304 21.25 4.12 -10.84
N ALA A 305 20.83 5.24 -11.43
CA ALA A 305 20.04 6.26 -10.75
C ALA A 305 18.72 5.72 -10.23
N VAL A 306 18.04 4.91 -11.05
CA VAL A 306 16.80 4.21 -10.65
C VAL A 306 17.07 3.22 -9.51
N LEU A 307 18.17 2.47 -9.54
CA LEU A 307 18.55 1.57 -8.44
C LEU A 307 18.74 2.33 -7.12
N LEU A 308 19.43 3.47 -7.17
CA LEU A 308 19.60 4.31 -5.98
C LEU A 308 18.28 4.84 -5.44
N LEU A 309 17.36 5.24 -6.33
CA LEU A 309 16.01 5.63 -5.94
C LEU A 309 15.21 4.46 -5.33
N CYS A 310 15.33 3.24 -5.87
CA CYS A 310 14.71 2.05 -5.29
C CYS A 310 15.22 1.79 -3.87
N TYR A 311 16.53 1.90 -3.64
CA TYR A 311 17.10 1.77 -2.30
C TYR A 311 16.69 2.89 -1.36
N LEU A 312 16.65 4.13 -1.84
CA LEU A 312 16.16 5.27 -1.06
C LEU A 312 14.71 5.05 -0.65
N ALA A 313 13.84 4.70 -1.61
CA ALA A 313 12.44 4.43 -1.37
C ALA A 313 12.25 3.28 -0.37
N GLY A 314 12.89 2.13 -0.58
CA GLY A 314 12.79 0.97 0.30
C GLY A 314 13.34 1.23 1.71
N THR A 315 14.52 1.87 1.81
CA THR A 315 15.12 2.14 3.12
C THR A 315 14.29 3.12 3.94
N VAL A 316 13.84 4.22 3.34
CA VAL A 316 13.01 5.21 4.04
C VAL A 316 11.64 4.63 4.38
N SER A 317 11.02 3.87 3.46
CA SER A 317 9.71 3.24 3.67
C SER A 317 9.71 2.20 4.81
N ALA A 318 10.83 1.54 5.05
CA ALA A 318 10.93 0.58 6.17
C ALA A 318 10.67 1.22 7.54
N PHE A 319 10.82 2.56 7.66
CA PHE A 319 10.63 3.34 8.89
C PHE A 319 9.55 4.42 8.77
N ALA A 320 9.09 4.71 7.55
CA ALA A 320 8.12 5.76 7.26
C ALA A 320 6.90 5.21 6.50
N SER A 321 5.99 6.09 6.11
CA SER A 321 4.79 5.70 5.35
C SER A 321 5.10 5.48 3.86
N SER A 322 4.89 4.26 3.38
CA SER A 322 4.98 3.91 1.95
C SER A 322 4.07 4.78 1.09
N THR A 323 2.90 5.13 1.63
CA THR A 323 1.93 5.99 0.95
C THR A 323 2.49 7.38 0.66
N ALA A 324 3.17 7.99 1.65
CA ALA A 324 3.81 9.30 1.48
C ALA A 324 4.92 9.26 0.43
N LEU A 325 5.73 8.20 0.45
CA LEU A 325 6.84 8.04 -0.46
C LEU A 325 6.40 7.86 -1.91
N LEU A 326 5.27 7.21 -2.19
CA LEU A 326 4.73 7.14 -3.55
C LEU A 326 4.48 8.53 -4.13
N GLY A 327 3.94 9.45 -3.32
CA GLY A 327 3.72 10.85 -3.74
C GLY A 327 5.00 11.63 -4.04
N VAL A 328 6.14 11.23 -3.47
CA VAL A 328 7.44 11.90 -3.63
C VAL A 328 8.31 11.24 -4.69
N MET A 329 8.43 9.90 -4.64
CA MET A 329 9.38 9.16 -5.48
C MET A 329 9.00 9.16 -6.95
N ILE A 330 7.70 9.15 -7.28
CA ILE A 330 7.24 9.18 -8.67
C ILE A 330 7.63 10.50 -9.36
N PRO A 331 7.29 11.70 -8.83
CA PRO A 331 7.74 12.96 -9.41
C PRO A 331 9.27 13.09 -9.51
N LEU A 332 10.03 12.53 -8.57
CA LEU A 332 11.49 12.53 -8.63
C LEU A 332 12.04 11.62 -9.74
N ALA A 333 11.34 10.53 -10.08
CA ALA A 333 11.75 9.63 -11.14
C ALA A 333 11.42 10.16 -12.54
N VAL A 334 10.34 10.91 -12.70
CA VAL A 334 9.85 11.40 -14.00
C VAL A 334 10.93 12.12 -14.81
N PRO A 335 11.67 13.10 -14.26
CA PRO A 335 12.71 13.77 -15.03
C PRO A 335 13.89 12.86 -15.46
N LEU A 336 14.18 11.80 -14.70
CA LEU A 336 15.21 10.82 -15.06
C LEU A 336 14.83 9.96 -16.26
N LEU A 337 13.53 9.82 -16.49
CA LEU A 337 13.02 9.05 -17.62
C LEU A 337 13.03 9.87 -18.92
N ALA A 338 13.00 11.20 -18.81
CA ALA A 338 13.07 12.09 -19.96
C ALA A 338 14.43 11.93 -20.67
N GLY A 339 14.41 11.43 -21.90
CA GLY A 339 15.61 11.19 -22.71
C GLY A 339 16.36 9.88 -22.42
N SER A 340 15.88 9.04 -21.48
CA SER A 340 16.40 7.70 -21.27
C SER A 340 15.71 6.68 -22.17
N GLN A 341 16.38 5.54 -22.43
CA GLN A 341 15.79 4.39 -23.15
C GLN A 341 15.00 3.45 -22.21
N LEU A 342 14.82 3.84 -20.93
CA LEU A 342 14.16 3.01 -19.95
C LEU A 342 12.63 3.07 -20.12
N SER A 343 11.97 1.93 -19.99
CA SER A 343 10.52 1.87 -19.95
C SER A 343 9.99 2.57 -18.70
N VAL A 344 9.16 3.60 -18.88
CA VAL A 344 8.57 4.37 -17.79
C VAL A 344 7.84 3.46 -16.81
N MET A 345 6.97 2.57 -17.32
CA MET A 345 6.17 1.69 -16.44
C MET A 345 7.03 0.66 -15.72
N ALA A 346 8.13 0.20 -16.32
CA ALA A 346 9.07 -0.69 -15.65
C ALA A 346 9.77 0.00 -14.46
N VAL A 347 10.26 1.21 -14.66
CA VAL A 347 10.89 2.01 -13.60
C VAL A 347 9.89 2.33 -12.48
N ILE A 348 8.69 2.77 -12.83
CA ILE A 348 7.66 3.06 -11.85
C ILE A 348 7.25 1.80 -11.07
N SER A 349 7.12 0.65 -11.74
CA SER A 349 6.83 -0.62 -11.04
C SER A 349 7.95 -1.04 -10.10
N ALA A 350 9.22 -0.90 -10.53
CA ALA A 350 10.37 -1.17 -9.66
C ALA A 350 10.38 -0.28 -8.41
N LEU A 351 10.14 1.03 -8.58
CA LEU A 351 10.07 2.00 -7.47
C LEU A 351 8.90 1.70 -6.53
N CYS A 352 7.71 1.47 -7.07
CA CYS A 352 6.51 1.15 -6.28
C CYS A 352 6.70 -0.13 -5.47
N ILE A 353 7.24 -1.17 -6.08
CA ILE A 353 7.52 -2.45 -5.41
C ILE A 353 8.63 -2.27 -4.36
N ALA A 354 9.75 -1.62 -4.70
CA ALA A 354 10.83 -1.36 -3.75
C ALA A 354 10.35 -0.56 -2.53
N ASN A 355 9.44 0.40 -2.74
CA ASN A 355 8.82 1.19 -1.69
C ASN A 355 7.93 0.37 -0.76
N THR A 356 7.13 -0.57 -1.30
CA THR A 356 6.11 -1.28 -0.52
C THR A 356 6.57 -2.63 0.02
N ILE A 357 7.52 -3.30 -0.62
CA ILE A 357 7.98 -4.63 -0.22
C ILE A 357 8.54 -4.67 1.21
N VAL A 358 9.02 -3.57 1.71
CA VAL A 358 9.58 -3.37 3.04
C VAL A 358 8.53 -3.17 4.14
N ASP A 359 7.25 -3.09 3.80
CA ASP A 359 6.13 -2.96 4.76
C ASP A 359 5.93 -4.19 5.65
N THR A 360 6.73 -5.23 5.46
CA THR A 360 6.89 -6.36 6.37
C THR A 360 7.75 -6.02 7.60
N SER A 361 8.42 -4.85 7.60
CA SER A 361 9.22 -4.38 8.73
C SER A 361 8.33 -4.22 9.97
N PRO A 362 8.79 -4.64 11.16
CA PRO A 362 8.03 -4.43 12.39
C PRO A 362 7.90 -2.94 12.80
N PHE A 363 8.64 -2.04 12.15
CA PHE A 363 8.48 -0.59 12.29
C PHE A 363 7.42 -0.02 11.35
N SER A 364 7.01 -0.76 10.32
CA SER A 364 5.86 -0.42 9.49
C SER A 364 4.55 -0.80 10.18
N THR A 365 3.45 -0.19 9.77
CA THR A 365 2.11 -0.50 10.34
C THR A 365 1.75 -1.98 10.14
N ASN A 366 2.04 -2.55 8.97
CA ASN A 366 1.70 -3.94 8.65
C ASN A 366 2.48 -4.93 9.53
N GLY A 367 3.79 -4.75 9.65
CA GLY A 367 4.62 -5.62 10.50
C GLY A 367 4.28 -5.47 11.99
N ALA A 368 3.99 -4.24 12.45
CA ALA A 368 3.55 -3.99 13.82
C ALA A 368 2.23 -4.72 14.15
N LEU A 369 1.29 -4.79 13.19
CA LEU A 369 0.04 -5.53 13.33
C LEU A 369 0.28 -7.04 13.47
N ILE A 370 1.25 -7.62 12.77
CA ILE A 370 1.59 -9.04 12.94
C ILE A 370 2.14 -9.30 14.36
N VAL A 371 3.04 -8.43 14.85
CA VAL A 371 3.56 -8.54 16.23
C VAL A 371 2.43 -8.35 17.25
N GLY A 372 1.59 -7.33 17.07
CA GLY A 372 0.50 -7.00 17.99
C GLY A 372 -0.56 -8.11 18.12
N ASN A 373 -0.85 -8.82 17.02
CA ASN A 373 -1.79 -9.93 16.98
C ASN A 373 -1.18 -11.28 17.40
N SER A 374 0.13 -11.32 17.65
CA SER A 374 0.79 -12.52 18.22
C SER A 374 0.49 -12.62 19.72
N PRO A 375 0.45 -13.84 20.30
CA PRO A 375 0.34 -14.02 21.73
C PRO A 375 1.42 -13.23 22.48
N GLU A 376 1.08 -12.67 23.63
CA GLU A 376 1.98 -11.78 24.37
C GLU A 376 3.34 -12.43 24.66
N ALA A 377 3.35 -13.69 25.07
CA ALA A 377 4.57 -14.44 25.32
C ALA A 377 5.45 -14.65 24.06
N GLU A 378 4.86 -14.64 22.87
CA GLU A 378 5.55 -14.87 21.59
C GLU A 378 5.96 -13.57 20.89
N ARG A 379 5.43 -12.41 21.28
CA ARG A 379 5.72 -11.11 20.65
C ARG A 379 7.20 -10.78 20.51
N PRO A 380 8.06 -11.00 21.55
CA PRO A 380 9.49 -10.71 21.41
C PRO A 380 10.19 -11.62 20.38
N ALA A 381 9.74 -12.88 20.27
CA ALA A 381 10.27 -13.81 19.29
C ALA A 381 9.80 -13.45 17.87
N MET A 382 8.53 -13.08 17.71
CA MET A 382 7.96 -12.61 16.44
C MET A 382 8.67 -11.35 15.97
N LEU A 383 8.87 -10.37 16.85
CA LEU A 383 9.59 -9.12 16.56
C LEU A 383 11.00 -9.42 16.01
N ARG A 384 11.78 -10.28 16.68
CA ARG A 384 13.14 -10.64 16.23
C ARG A 384 13.14 -11.32 14.87
N LYS A 385 12.18 -12.22 14.61
CA LYS A 385 12.06 -12.91 13.32
C LYS A 385 11.69 -11.94 12.20
N LEU A 386 10.76 -11.02 12.46
CA LEU A 386 10.37 -9.97 11.49
C LEU A 386 11.53 -9.00 11.25
N LEU A 387 12.32 -8.64 12.26
CA LEU A 387 13.52 -7.83 12.08
C LEU A 387 14.54 -8.51 11.17
N GLY A 388 14.77 -9.82 11.36
CA GLY A 388 15.65 -10.60 10.48
C GLY A 388 15.15 -10.63 9.04
N TYR A 389 13.84 -10.85 8.83
CA TYR A 389 13.22 -10.78 7.51
C TYR A 389 13.30 -9.38 6.90
N ALA A 390 13.00 -8.34 7.67
CA ALA A 390 13.07 -6.94 7.22
C ALA A 390 14.48 -6.55 6.78
N ALA A 391 15.52 -6.97 7.50
CA ALA A 391 16.90 -6.72 7.11
C ALA A 391 17.23 -7.33 5.74
N ILE A 392 16.75 -8.55 5.48
CA ILE A 392 16.92 -9.21 4.18
C ILE A 392 16.15 -8.45 3.09
N ILE A 393 14.88 -8.14 3.35
CA ILE A 393 14.01 -7.52 2.34
C ILE A 393 14.42 -6.08 2.01
N VAL A 394 14.90 -5.30 2.99
CA VAL A 394 15.43 -3.95 2.76
C VAL A 394 16.74 -4.01 1.97
N GLY A 395 17.61 -4.99 2.25
CA GLY A 395 18.87 -5.16 1.54
C GLY A 395 18.73 -5.71 0.12
N VAL A 396 17.81 -6.65 -0.10
CA VAL A 396 17.70 -7.41 -1.35
C VAL A 396 16.48 -6.99 -2.18
N GLY A 397 15.37 -6.62 -1.54
CA GLY A 397 14.11 -6.32 -2.23
C GLY A 397 14.22 -5.23 -3.29
N PRO A 398 14.77 -4.04 -3.00
CA PRO A 398 14.96 -2.98 -3.99
C PRO A 398 15.84 -3.41 -5.17
N LEU A 399 16.92 -4.18 -4.91
CA LEU A 399 17.79 -4.72 -5.96
C LEU A 399 17.04 -5.68 -6.87
N VAL A 400 16.27 -6.61 -6.29
CA VAL A 400 15.51 -7.60 -7.07
C VAL A 400 14.40 -6.92 -7.86
N ALA A 401 13.67 -5.96 -7.28
CA ALA A 401 12.67 -5.18 -7.98
C ALA A 401 13.30 -4.45 -9.19
N TRP A 402 14.41 -3.78 -8.98
CA TRP A 402 15.15 -3.13 -10.06
C TRP A 402 15.63 -4.12 -11.12
N ALA A 403 16.27 -5.23 -10.73
CA ALA A 403 16.84 -6.22 -11.64
C ALA A 403 15.78 -6.98 -12.47
N VAL A 404 14.58 -7.15 -11.92
CA VAL A 404 13.46 -7.79 -12.64
C VAL A 404 12.84 -6.83 -13.64
N PHE A 405 12.57 -5.57 -13.26
CA PHE A 405 11.78 -4.70 -14.13
C PHE A 405 12.64 -3.84 -15.06
N VAL A 406 13.71 -3.24 -14.57
CA VAL A 406 14.45 -2.26 -15.36
C VAL A 406 15.19 -2.90 -16.55
N PRO A 407 15.98 -4.00 -16.43
CA PRO A 407 16.62 -4.62 -17.58
C PRO A 407 15.67 -5.39 -18.50
N LEU A 408 14.63 -6.07 -17.95
CA LEU A 408 13.75 -6.93 -18.73
C LEU A 408 12.76 -6.16 -19.62
N PHE A 409 12.39 -4.95 -19.22
CA PHE A 409 11.38 -4.14 -19.91
C PHE A 409 11.95 -2.84 -20.50
N SER A 410 13.28 -2.69 -20.55
CA SER A 410 14.01 -1.54 -21.11
C SER A 410 14.82 -1.97 -22.34
N GLY A 411 14.18 -2.75 -23.22
CA GLY A 411 14.77 -3.20 -24.48
C GLY A 411 14.11 -2.56 -25.69
#